data_5d18f0b0f54bd90b705f0a9f4ec0c844
#
_entry.id   5d18f0b0f54bd90b705f0a9f4ec0c844
#
_cell.length_a   1.000
_cell.length_b   1.000
_cell.length_c   1.000
_cell.angle_alpha   90.00
_cell.angle_beta   90.00
_cell.angle_gamma   90.00
#
_symmetry.space_group_name_H-M   'P 1'
#
loop_
_entity.id
_entity.type
_entity.pdbx_description
1 polymer ?
#
loop_
_entity_poly.entity_id
_entity_poly.type
_entity_poly.pdbx_seq_one_letter_code
_entity_poly.pdbx_strand_id
1 'polypeptide(L)'
;MYAIANEVDWIAALADIAANAKTWGAMYPESVIGSGTFVLEGYIDGTEYAIDAYFDATGKTHVLDVLRHDFASAADTSDRMYCTGASIIRENAELFASWLDRVNELVGARNFPVHVEVRVKDGVIRPIEINPLRFAGLGGTDISWFGYGFRSYEYFLEDKVPDWDRILADKGDALFTMSVLNVPSGMTGTETFDYDAFKARFSHVLALREFDYHAFANFGFLFLKTDEQDSSERDFLMKSDLREYLR
;
A
#
# COMPACT_ATOMS: atom_id res chain seq x y z
N MET A 1 -0.02 -14.27 -5.10
CA MET A 1 1.35 -14.15 -5.70
C MET A 1 2.24 -15.24 -5.09
N TYR A 2 3.30 -15.69 -5.80
CA TYR A 2 4.25 -16.71 -5.31
C TYR A 2 5.67 -16.21 -5.55
N ALA A 3 6.51 -16.23 -4.54
CA ALA A 3 7.95 -16.02 -4.68
C ALA A 3 8.60 -17.39 -4.98
N ILE A 4 9.23 -17.51 -6.13
CA ILE A 4 9.83 -18.77 -6.60
C ILE A 4 11.35 -18.62 -6.56
N ALA A 5 12.01 -19.25 -5.58
CA ALA A 5 13.45 -19.24 -5.45
C ALA A 5 14.11 -20.54 -5.96
N ASN A 6 13.35 -21.63 -6.06
CA ASN A 6 13.85 -22.95 -6.43
C ASN A 6 12.72 -23.84 -7.00
N GLU A 7 13.07 -25.07 -7.42
CA GLU A 7 12.14 -26.03 -8.02
C GLU A 7 11.04 -26.49 -7.06
N VAL A 8 11.34 -26.56 -5.75
CA VAL A 8 10.34 -26.95 -4.75
C VAL A 8 9.23 -25.92 -4.65
N ASP A 9 9.61 -24.61 -4.61
CA ASP A 9 8.65 -23.51 -4.60
C ASP A 9 7.79 -23.51 -5.86
N TRP A 10 8.42 -23.79 -7.02
CA TRP A 10 7.72 -23.89 -8.29
C TRP A 10 6.65 -24.98 -8.30
N ILE A 11 7.03 -26.19 -7.84
CA ILE A 11 6.09 -27.31 -7.78
C ILE A 11 4.95 -27.01 -6.80
N ALA A 12 5.25 -26.42 -5.64
CA ALA A 12 4.24 -26.02 -4.66
C ALA A 12 3.27 -24.99 -5.21
N ALA A 13 3.78 -23.97 -5.91
CA ALA A 13 2.96 -22.94 -6.55
C ALA A 13 2.03 -23.54 -7.63
N LEU A 14 2.53 -24.44 -8.47
CA LEU A 14 1.71 -25.12 -9.48
C LEU A 14 0.60 -25.98 -8.84
N ALA A 15 0.91 -26.66 -7.73
CA ALA A 15 -0.08 -27.47 -7.03
C ALA A 15 -1.19 -26.60 -6.41
N ASP A 16 -0.82 -25.47 -5.80
CA ASP A 16 -1.78 -24.55 -5.21
C ASP A 16 -2.65 -23.85 -6.27
N ILE A 17 -2.05 -23.44 -7.39
CA ILE A 17 -2.78 -22.88 -8.54
C ILE A 17 -3.79 -23.92 -9.06
N ALA A 18 -3.38 -25.17 -9.24
CA ALA A 18 -4.26 -26.22 -9.74
C ALA A 18 -5.46 -26.48 -8.81
N ALA A 19 -5.24 -26.36 -7.50
CA ALA A 19 -6.28 -26.55 -6.48
C ALA A 19 -7.25 -25.36 -6.38
N ASN A 20 -6.77 -24.14 -6.52
CA ASN A 20 -7.49 -22.93 -6.09
C ASN A 20 -7.85 -21.95 -7.22
N ALA A 21 -7.29 -22.06 -8.43
CA ALA A 21 -7.49 -21.09 -9.50
C ALA A 21 -8.98 -20.86 -9.85
N LYS A 22 -9.82 -21.88 -9.80
CA LYS A 22 -11.26 -21.77 -10.05
C LYS A 22 -11.97 -20.96 -8.97
N THR A 23 -11.55 -21.11 -7.71
CA THR A 23 -12.12 -20.39 -6.58
C THR A 23 -11.74 -18.90 -6.66
N TRP A 24 -10.49 -18.60 -6.99
CA TRP A 24 -10.06 -17.20 -7.17
C TRP A 24 -10.75 -16.53 -8.36
N GLY A 25 -10.88 -17.24 -9.50
CA GLY A 25 -11.61 -16.74 -10.66
C GLY A 25 -13.09 -16.44 -10.39
N ALA A 26 -13.71 -17.15 -9.44
CA ALA A 26 -15.09 -16.88 -9.05
C ALA A 26 -15.27 -15.63 -8.19
N MET A 27 -14.19 -15.08 -7.60
CA MET A 27 -14.23 -13.87 -6.78
C MET A 27 -14.26 -12.57 -7.60
N TYR A 28 -13.91 -12.64 -8.89
CA TYR A 28 -13.83 -11.49 -9.78
C TYR A 28 -14.49 -11.79 -11.13
N PRO A 29 -15.02 -10.78 -11.85
CA PRO A 29 -15.51 -10.97 -13.21
C PRO A 29 -14.41 -11.53 -14.12
N GLU A 30 -14.75 -12.45 -15.02
CA GLU A 30 -13.79 -13.07 -15.96
C GLU A 30 -13.06 -12.04 -16.85
N SER A 31 -13.69 -10.89 -17.10
CA SER A 31 -13.10 -9.75 -17.79
C SER A 31 -11.97 -9.06 -17.01
N VAL A 32 -11.87 -9.30 -15.69
CA VAL A 32 -10.86 -8.72 -14.80
C VAL A 32 -9.75 -9.73 -14.52
N ILE A 33 -10.13 -10.96 -14.18
CA ILE A 33 -9.18 -12.05 -13.92
C ILE A 33 -9.56 -13.27 -14.75
N GLY A 34 -8.79 -13.51 -15.79
CA GLY A 34 -8.87 -14.76 -16.56
C GLY A 34 -8.26 -15.90 -15.75
N SER A 35 -9.07 -16.92 -15.43
CA SER A 35 -8.67 -18.03 -14.53
C SER A 35 -7.58 -18.97 -15.06
N GLY A 36 -7.03 -18.71 -16.25
CA GLY A 36 -6.06 -19.61 -16.92
C GLY A 36 -4.74 -18.96 -17.32
N THR A 37 -4.54 -17.67 -17.06
CA THR A 37 -3.33 -16.96 -17.46
C THR A 37 -2.58 -16.44 -16.23
N PHE A 38 -1.28 -16.77 -16.14
CA PHE A 38 -0.40 -16.33 -15.08
C PHE A 38 0.80 -15.62 -15.68
N VAL A 39 1.31 -14.59 -15.00
CA VAL A 39 2.53 -13.90 -15.36
C VAL A 39 3.67 -14.47 -14.53
N LEU A 40 4.80 -14.76 -15.19
CA LEU A 40 6.06 -15.12 -14.55
C LEU A 40 7.05 -14.01 -14.82
N GLU A 41 7.50 -13.34 -13.76
CA GLU A 41 8.37 -12.19 -13.82
C GLU A 41 9.65 -12.41 -13.03
N GLY A 42 10.73 -11.71 -13.41
CA GLY A 42 11.94 -11.66 -12.59
C GLY A 42 11.67 -10.92 -11.29
N TYR A 43 12.18 -11.45 -10.18
CA TYR A 43 12.07 -10.76 -8.89
C TYR A 43 12.78 -9.40 -8.94
N ILE A 44 12.07 -8.36 -8.55
CA ILE A 44 12.59 -7.00 -8.42
C ILE A 44 12.97 -6.80 -6.95
N ASP A 45 14.27 -6.68 -6.68
CA ASP A 45 14.80 -6.43 -5.33
C ASP A 45 14.83 -4.93 -5.00
N GLY A 46 14.74 -4.57 -3.74
CA GLY A 46 14.80 -3.19 -3.25
C GLY A 46 13.69 -2.84 -2.27
N THR A 47 13.73 -1.59 -1.79
CA THR A 47 12.64 -1.03 -0.98
C THR A 47 11.47 -0.67 -1.89
N GLU A 48 10.28 -1.11 -1.52
CA GLU A 48 9.07 -0.86 -2.27
C GLU A 48 8.40 0.42 -1.84
N TYR A 49 7.95 1.18 -2.83
CA TYR A 49 7.20 2.42 -2.64
C TYR A 49 5.97 2.44 -3.53
N ALA A 50 4.86 2.92 -2.98
CA ALA A 50 3.67 3.31 -3.71
C ALA A 50 3.60 4.84 -3.77
N ILE A 51 3.35 5.40 -4.95
CA ILE A 51 3.42 6.83 -5.23
C ILE A 51 2.05 7.27 -5.72
N ASP A 52 1.41 8.17 -4.99
CA ASP A 52 0.25 8.90 -5.48
C ASP A 52 0.74 10.20 -6.14
N ALA A 53 0.46 10.36 -7.43
CA ALA A 53 0.88 11.51 -8.21
C ALA A 53 -0.15 11.88 -9.28
N TYR A 54 0.01 13.06 -9.89
CA TYR A 54 -0.72 13.40 -11.09
C TYR A 54 0.16 14.16 -12.08
N PHE A 55 -0.19 14.07 -13.35
CA PHE A 55 0.34 14.91 -14.42
C PHE A 55 -0.60 16.09 -14.62
N ASP A 56 -0.09 17.31 -14.54
CA ASP A 56 -0.88 18.53 -14.73
C ASP A 56 -1.26 18.78 -16.22
N ALA A 57 -1.87 19.92 -16.51
CA ALA A 57 -2.27 20.29 -17.87
C ALA A 57 -1.09 20.41 -18.84
N THR A 58 0.13 20.62 -18.35
CA THR A 58 1.37 20.67 -19.16
C THR A 58 2.01 19.29 -19.32
N GLY A 59 1.64 18.33 -18.47
CA GLY A 59 2.22 17.00 -18.38
C GLY A 59 3.32 16.89 -17.35
N LYS A 60 3.53 17.93 -16.49
CA LYS A 60 4.48 17.89 -15.39
C LYS A 60 3.92 17.06 -14.24
N THR A 61 4.79 16.29 -13.61
CA THR A 61 4.45 15.44 -12.46
C THR A 61 4.39 16.24 -11.16
N HIS A 62 3.35 16.00 -10.37
CA HIS A 62 3.22 16.43 -8.99
C HIS A 62 2.98 15.23 -8.08
N VAL A 63 3.95 14.93 -7.22
CA VAL A 63 3.85 13.85 -6.22
C VAL A 63 3.02 14.35 -5.04
N LEU A 64 1.96 13.61 -4.71
CA LEU A 64 1.02 13.92 -3.63
C LEU A 64 1.26 13.09 -2.38
N ASP A 65 1.81 11.88 -2.51
CA ASP A 65 2.27 11.07 -1.40
C ASP A 65 3.30 10.05 -1.88
N VAL A 66 4.13 9.61 -0.95
CA VAL A 66 5.05 8.47 -1.11
C VAL A 66 4.86 7.55 0.08
N LEU A 67 4.40 6.35 -0.19
CA LEU A 67 4.12 5.32 0.79
C LEU A 67 5.21 4.25 0.70
N ARG A 68 6.01 4.08 1.75
CA ARG A 68 6.91 2.92 1.83
C ARG A 68 6.10 1.70 2.23
N HIS A 69 6.21 0.64 1.46
CA HIS A 69 5.58 -0.64 1.76
C HIS A 69 6.52 -1.48 2.62
N ASP A 70 6.11 -1.76 3.86
CA ASP A 70 6.89 -2.55 4.80
C ASP A 70 6.38 -4.00 4.81
N PHE A 71 7.31 -4.96 4.75
CA PHE A 71 7.04 -6.40 4.72
C PHE A 71 7.56 -7.08 6.00
N ALA A 72 6.88 -8.12 6.47
CA ALA A 72 7.30 -8.91 7.62
C ALA A 72 8.59 -9.72 7.33
N SER A 73 8.80 -10.10 6.07
CA SER A 73 9.98 -10.84 5.61
C SER A 73 10.13 -10.73 4.09
N ALA A 74 11.27 -11.16 3.55
CA ALA A 74 11.49 -11.22 2.10
C ALA A 74 10.54 -12.16 1.34
N ALA A 75 9.87 -13.07 2.03
CA ALA A 75 8.86 -13.98 1.47
C ALA A 75 7.43 -13.44 1.63
N ASP A 76 7.25 -12.34 2.35
CA ASP A 76 5.94 -11.70 2.50
C ASP A 76 5.57 -10.99 1.21
N THR A 77 4.38 -11.28 0.71
CA THR A 77 3.78 -10.67 -0.50
C THR A 77 2.44 -10.02 -0.19
N SER A 78 2.15 -9.78 1.11
CA SER A 78 0.88 -9.22 1.55
C SER A 78 0.92 -7.68 1.56
N ASP A 79 -0.16 -7.06 1.13
CA ASP A 79 -0.37 -5.60 1.22
C ASP A 79 -0.76 -5.21 2.65
N ARG A 80 0.13 -5.45 3.62
CA ARG A 80 -0.22 -5.31 5.03
C ARG A 80 0.01 -3.92 5.58
N MET A 81 1.11 -3.26 5.20
CA MET A 81 1.50 -2.01 5.85
C MET A 81 2.16 -1.02 4.90
N TYR A 82 1.65 0.19 4.92
CA TYR A 82 2.18 1.34 4.18
C TYR A 82 2.47 2.48 5.14
N CYS A 83 3.64 3.08 5.01
CA CYS A 83 4.11 4.16 5.87
C CYS A 83 4.49 5.39 5.05
N THR A 84 4.14 6.58 5.54
CA THR A 84 4.61 7.86 5.02
C THR A 84 5.07 8.77 6.17
N GLY A 85 5.95 9.71 5.90
CA GLY A 85 6.51 10.62 6.89
C GLY A 85 7.48 11.61 6.27
N ALA A 86 7.97 12.56 7.08
CA ALA A 86 8.82 13.63 6.59
C ALA A 86 10.12 13.13 5.94
N SER A 87 10.75 12.11 6.50
CA SER A 87 11.96 11.48 5.94
C SER A 87 11.68 10.88 4.57
N ILE A 88 10.61 10.07 4.46
CA ILE A 88 10.22 9.37 3.23
C ILE A 88 9.92 10.37 2.11
N ILE A 89 9.15 11.42 2.40
CA ILE A 89 8.81 12.45 1.40
C ILE A 89 10.05 13.22 0.95
N ARG A 90 10.89 13.73 1.89
CA ARG A 90 12.08 14.52 1.56
C ARG A 90 13.08 13.75 0.72
N GLU A 91 13.23 12.46 0.98
CA GLU A 91 14.19 11.62 0.25
C GLU A 91 13.69 11.25 -1.15
N ASN A 92 12.37 11.13 -1.35
CA ASN A 92 11.86 10.42 -2.50
C ASN A 92 10.95 11.25 -3.42
N ALA A 93 10.25 12.29 -2.94
CA ALA A 93 9.23 12.97 -3.73
C ALA A 93 9.79 13.58 -5.02
N GLU A 94 10.93 14.28 -4.96
CA GLU A 94 11.57 14.89 -6.14
C GLU A 94 12.19 13.83 -7.06
N LEU A 95 12.77 12.76 -6.48
CA LEU A 95 13.32 11.64 -7.22
C LEU A 95 12.23 10.97 -8.06
N PHE A 96 11.08 10.70 -7.46
CA PHE A 96 9.97 10.06 -8.15
C PHE A 96 9.27 11.00 -9.13
N ALA A 97 9.13 12.29 -8.81
CA ALA A 97 8.61 13.28 -9.77
C ALA A 97 9.46 13.32 -11.04
N SER A 98 10.79 13.40 -10.90
CA SER A 98 11.73 13.42 -12.02
C SER A 98 11.71 12.11 -12.83
N TRP A 99 11.50 10.98 -12.17
CA TRP A 99 11.38 9.68 -12.85
C TRP A 99 10.05 9.58 -13.61
N LEU A 100 8.93 10.00 -12.99
CA LEU A 100 7.60 10.03 -13.62
C LEU A 100 7.52 11.02 -14.78
N ASP A 101 8.22 12.17 -14.74
CA ASP A 101 8.32 13.08 -15.88
C ASP A 101 8.91 12.37 -17.09
N ARG A 102 9.98 11.58 -16.92
CA ARG A 102 10.56 10.78 -18.02
C ARG A 102 9.63 9.67 -18.52
N VAL A 103 8.85 9.04 -17.62
CA VAL A 103 7.81 8.09 -18.02
C VAL A 103 6.74 8.80 -18.83
N ASN A 104 6.34 10.01 -18.42
CA ASN A 104 5.30 10.77 -19.11
C ASN A 104 5.75 11.32 -20.47
N GLU A 105 7.03 11.54 -20.70
CA GLU A 105 7.56 11.83 -22.05
C GLU A 105 7.21 10.75 -23.07
N LEU A 106 7.06 9.50 -22.62
CA LEU A 106 6.69 8.36 -23.48
C LEU A 106 5.17 8.22 -23.67
N VAL A 107 4.39 8.65 -22.66
CA VAL A 107 2.93 8.46 -22.59
C VAL A 107 2.18 9.70 -23.05
N GLY A 108 2.65 10.88 -22.68
CA GLY A 108 2.03 12.18 -23.01
C GLY A 108 0.74 12.44 -22.24
N ALA A 109 0.58 11.88 -21.03
CA ALA A 109 -0.60 12.07 -20.20
C ALA A 109 -0.67 13.52 -19.67
N ARG A 110 -1.90 14.05 -19.53
CA ARG A 110 -2.18 15.38 -19.02
C ARG A 110 -3.47 15.37 -18.22
N ASN A 111 -3.55 16.17 -17.14
CA ASN A 111 -4.68 16.19 -16.23
C ASN A 111 -5.03 14.76 -15.79
N PHE A 112 -4.04 14.00 -15.32
CA PHE A 112 -4.15 12.56 -15.21
C PHE A 112 -3.59 12.06 -13.87
N PRO A 113 -4.42 11.51 -12.97
CA PRO A 113 -3.95 10.94 -11.72
C PRO A 113 -3.40 9.54 -11.94
N VAL A 114 -2.40 9.19 -11.13
CA VAL A 114 -1.72 7.90 -11.25
C VAL A 114 -1.28 7.41 -9.87
N HIS A 115 -1.42 6.11 -9.65
CA HIS A 115 -0.82 5.38 -8.55
C HIS A 115 0.23 4.43 -9.11
N VAL A 116 1.45 4.54 -8.63
CA VAL A 116 2.59 3.81 -9.20
C VAL A 116 3.32 3.08 -8.10
N GLU A 117 3.58 1.79 -8.31
CA GLU A 117 4.39 0.98 -7.43
C GLU A 117 5.75 0.71 -8.04
N VAL A 118 6.79 0.95 -7.26
CA VAL A 118 8.19 0.81 -7.68
C VAL A 118 9.03 0.15 -6.60
N ARG A 119 10.13 -0.49 -6.99
CA ARG A 119 11.21 -0.81 -6.06
C ARG A 119 12.46 0.00 -6.37
N VAL A 120 13.11 0.46 -5.30
CA VAL A 120 14.35 1.24 -5.38
C VAL A 120 15.47 0.46 -4.72
N LYS A 121 16.54 0.22 -5.51
CA LYS A 121 17.77 -0.36 -5.02
C LYS A 121 18.97 0.36 -5.62
N ASP A 122 19.91 0.78 -4.79
CA ASP A 122 21.14 1.48 -5.20
C ASP A 122 20.86 2.70 -6.11
N GLY A 123 19.79 3.45 -5.81
CA GLY A 123 19.33 4.61 -6.57
C GLY A 123 18.65 4.27 -7.91
N VAL A 124 18.48 2.99 -8.23
CA VAL A 124 17.80 2.55 -9.45
C VAL A 124 16.32 2.27 -9.15
N ILE A 125 15.44 2.99 -9.84
CA ILE A 125 13.98 2.80 -9.77
C ILE A 125 13.57 1.74 -10.80
N ARG A 126 12.83 0.72 -10.35
CA ARG A 126 12.20 -0.29 -11.20
C ARG A 126 10.70 -0.30 -10.97
N PRO A 127 9.87 -0.09 -12.01
CA PRO A 127 8.43 -0.15 -11.86
C PRO A 127 7.96 -1.58 -11.59
N ILE A 128 6.97 -1.70 -10.70
CA ILE A 128 6.18 -2.91 -10.49
C ILE A 128 4.89 -2.78 -11.30
N GLU A 129 4.10 -1.73 -11.02
CA GLU A 129 2.89 -1.45 -11.78
C GLU A 129 2.58 0.06 -11.84
N ILE A 130 1.83 0.43 -12.87
CA ILE A 130 1.30 1.78 -13.03
C ILE A 130 -0.22 1.67 -13.15
N ASN A 131 -0.92 2.22 -12.17
CA ASN A 131 -2.37 2.21 -12.08
C ASN A 131 -2.94 3.56 -12.51
N PRO A 132 -3.51 3.65 -13.72
CA PRO A 132 -4.03 4.90 -14.26
C PRO A 132 -5.37 5.27 -13.64
N LEU A 133 -5.68 6.58 -13.64
CA LEU A 133 -6.96 7.18 -13.26
C LEU A 133 -7.38 6.90 -11.81
N ARG A 134 -6.42 6.61 -10.93
CA ARG A 134 -6.67 6.40 -9.49
C ARG A 134 -5.48 6.81 -8.64
N PHE A 135 -5.71 6.95 -7.34
CA PHE A 135 -4.75 6.97 -6.26
C PHE A 135 -4.76 5.62 -5.51
N ALA A 136 -4.06 5.53 -4.38
CA ALA A 136 -4.02 4.32 -3.56
C ALA A 136 -5.43 3.80 -3.26
N GLY A 137 -5.61 2.49 -3.44
CA GLY A 137 -6.91 1.84 -3.40
C GLY A 137 -7.53 1.81 -1.99
N LEU A 138 -8.83 1.47 -1.95
CA LEU A 138 -9.59 1.21 -0.72
C LEU A 138 -9.51 2.33 0.34
N GLY A 139 -9.23 3.57 -0.09
CA GLY A 139 -9.07 4.72 0.78
C GLY A 139 -7.68 4.81 1.45
N GLY A 140 -6.69 4.05 0.98
CA GLY A 140 -5.29 4.14 1.42
C GLY A 140 -4.70 5.53 1.22
N THR A 141 -5.06 6.20 0.12
CA THR A 141 -4.66 7.58 -0.15
C THR A 141 -5.04 8.59 0.94
N ASP A 142 -6.03 8.27 1.82
CA ASP A 142 -6.41 9.16 2.92
C ASP A 142 -5.35 9.26 4.03
N ILE A 143 -4.28 8.47 3.97
CA ILE A 143 -3.14 8.63 4.85
C ILE A 143 -2.51 10.03 4.71
N SER A 144 -2.55 10.63 3.51
CA SER A 144 -2.12 12.01 3.27
C SER A 144 -2.94 13.03 4.05
N TRP A 145 -4.24 12.78 4.23
CA TRP A 145 -5.08 13.62 5.09
C TRP A 145 -4.65 13.56 6.56
N PHE A 146 -4.41 12.36 7.08
CA PHE A 146 -3.98 12.18 8.46
C PHE A 146 -2.57 12.71 8.70
N GLY A 147 -1.66 12.51 7.73
CA GLY A 147 -0.27 12.94 7.85
C GLY A 147 -0.06 14.42 7.56
N TYR A 148 -0.67 14.91 6.51
CA TYR A 148 -0.31 16.18 5.89
C TYR A 148 -1.46 17.20 5.86
N GLY A 149 -2.68 16.79 6.16
CA GLY A 149 -3.85 17.67 6.24
C GLY A 149 -4.48 18.00 4.90
N PHE A 150 -4.18 17.25 3.84
CA PHE A 150 -4.84 17.39 2.55
C PHE A 150 -5.21 16.02 1.95
N ARG A 151 -6.13 16.00 1.01
CA ARG A 151 -6.51 14.80 0.27
C ARG A 151 -5.96 14.85 -1.14
N SER A 152 -5.34 13.74 -1.59
CA SER A 152 -4.72 13.66 -2.91
C SER A 152 -5.70 13.96 -4.05
N TYR A 153 -6.94 13.47 -3.97
CA TYR A 153 -7.95 13.72 -4.98
C TYR A 153 -8.44 15.19 -5.01
N GLU A 154 -8.47 15.91 -3.88
CA GLU A 154 -8.80 17.34 -3.84
C GLU A 154 -7.69 18.16 -4.49
N TYR A 155 -6.44 17.83 -4.19
CA TYR A 155 -5.29 18.50 -4.80
C TYR A 155 -5.25 18.32 -6.31
N PHE A 156 -5.51 17.10 -6.79
CA PHE A 156 -5.61 16.83 -8.22
C PHE A 156 -6.75 17.62 -8.89
N LEU A 157 -7.98 17.59 -8.31
CA LEU A 157 -9.15 18.27 -8.89
C LEU A 157 -9.00 19.78 -8.91
N GLU A 158 -8.25 20.36 -7.99
CA GLU A 158 -8.04 21.79 -7.86
C GLU A 158 -6.69 22.25 -8.46
N ASP A 159 -5.94 21.33 -9.12
CA ASP A 159 -4.59 21.56 -9.68
C ASP A 159 -3.61 22.15 -8.66
N LYS A 160 -3.66 21.65 -7.43
CA LYS A 160 -2.81 22.09 -6.31
C LYS A 160 -1.56 21.23 -6.20
N VAL A 161 -0.45 21.90 -5.91
CA VAL A 161 0.86 21.27 -5.66
C VAL A 161 1.18 21.34 -4.17
N PRO A 162 1.61 20.25 -3.52
CA PRO A 162 2.06 20.30 -2.14
C PRO A 162 3.30 21.18 -1.97
N ASP A 163 3.24 22.11 -1.04
CA ASP A 163 4.41 22.82 -0.52
C ASP A 163 5.03 21.97 0.59
N TRP A 164 5.87 21.00 0.19
CA TRP A 164 6.44 20.02 1.10
C TRP A 164 7.27 20.63 2.21
N ASP A 165 8.00 21.72 1.94
CA ASP A 165 8.80 22.41 2.97
C ASP A 165 7.91 22.94 4.09
N ARG A 166 6.80 23.58 3.73
CA ARG A 166 5.81 24.07 4.68
C ARG A 166 5.07 22.97 5.39
N ILE A 167 4.61 21.95 4.64
CA ILE A 167 3.80 20.82 5.18
C ILE A 167 4.61 20.01 6.19
N LEU A 168 5.90 19.80 5.94
CA LEU A 168 6.76 18.96 6.74
C LEU A 168 7.52 19.70 7.86
N ALA A 169 7.35 21.02 7.98
CA ALA A 169 8.13 21.86 8.91
C ALA A 169 7.95 21.44 10.38
N ASP A 170 6.78 20.94 10.76
CA ASP A 170 6.42 20.59 12.14
C ASP A 170 6.20 19.06 12.36
N LYS A 171 6.52 18.23 11.37
CA LYS A 171 6.21 16.78 11.45
C LYS A 171 7.26 15.98 12.21
N GLY A 172 8.51 16.46 12.29
CA GLY A 172 9.60 15.75 12.99
C GLY A 172 9.76 14.32 12.47
N ASP A 173 9.94 13.38 13.39
CA ASP A 173 10.12 11.96 13.12
C ASP A 173 8.77 11.19 13.15
N ALA A 174 7.65 11.90 13.01
CA ALA A 174 6.34 11.26 12.94
C ALA A 174 6.21 10.41 11.67
N LEU A 175 5.83 9.16 11.86
CA LEU A 175 5.49 8.22 10.81
C LEU A 175 3.99 7.95 10.83
N PHE A 176 3.34 8.13 9.70
CA PHE A 176 1.93 7.82 9.50
C PHE A 176 1.83 6.47 8.81
N THR A 177 1.05 5.58 9.39
CA THR A 177 0.98 4.18 8.95
C THR A 177 -0.47 3.81 8.64
N MET A 178 -0.70 3.19 7.50
CA MET A 178 -1.94 2.45 7.20
C MET A 178 -1.64 0.96 7.29
N SER A 179 -2.45 0.22 8.04
CA SER A 179 -2.34 -1.23 8.12
C SER A 179 -3.65 -1.91 7.75
N VAL A 180 -3.55 -2.92 6.90
CA VAL A 180 -4.66 -3.81 6.55
C VAL A 180 -4.78 -4.89 7.61
N LEU A 181 -5.93 -4.98 8.26
CA LEU A 181 -6.20 -5.94 9.32
C LEU A 181 -6.82 -7.21 8.73
N ASN A 182 -5.99 -8.14 8.34
CA ASN A 182 -6.44 -9.37 7.68
C ASN A 182 -7.14 -10.32 8.67
N VAL A 183 -8.22 -10.93 8.22
CA VAL A 183 -8.90 -12.00 8.95
C VAL A 183 -8.01 -13.25 8.94
N PRO A 184 -7.72 -13.86 10.10
CA PRO A 184 -6.92 -15.07 10.16
C PRO A 184 -7.63 -16.26 9.53
N SER A 185 -6.88 -17.19 8.94
CA SER A 185 -7.43 -18.40 8.35
C SER A 185 -8.12 -19.28 9.42
N GLY A 186 -9.20 -19.98 9.06
CA GLY A 186 -9.87 -20.94 9.94
C GLY A 186 -10.79 -20.33 10.99
N MET A 187 -11.26 -19.10 10.80
CA MET A 187 -12.41 -18.58 11.54
C MET A 187 -13.67 -19.37 11.18
N THR A 188 -14.51 -19.63 12.18
CA THR A 188 -15.79 -20.39 12.01
C THR A 188 -16.93 -19.50 11.54
N GLY A 189 -16.76 -18.16 11.57
CA GLY A 189 -17.78 -17.18 11.22
C GLY A 189 -18.72 -16.82 12.38
N THR A 190 -18.48 -17.36 13.58
CA THR A 190 -19.22 -17.02 14.82
C THR A 190 -18.46 -16.09 15.73
N GLU A 191 -17.16 -15.96 15.54
CA GLU A 191 -16.28 -15.09 16.32
C GLU A 191 -16.59 -13.62 16.05
N THR A 192 -16.42 -12.80 17.07
CA THR A 192 -16.50 -11.35 16.99
C THR A 192 -15.12 -10.73 17.26
N PHE A 193 -14.76 -9.70 16.51
CA PHE A 193 -13.50 -8.98 16.71
C PHE A 193 -13.71 -7.83 17.69
N ASP A 194 -12.92 -7.81 18.77
CA ASP A 194 -12.96 -6.77 19.78
C ASP A 194 -12.16 -5.52 19.35
N TYR A 195 -12.79 -4.66 18.56
CA TYR A 195 -12.20 -3.43 18.06
C TYR A 195 -11.74 -2.47 19.19
N ASP A 196 -12.41 -2.45 20.32
CA ASP A 196 -12.05 -1.56 21.43
C ASP A 196 -10.79 -2.03 22.15
N ALA A 197 -10.69 -3.32 22.45
CA ALA A 197 -9.47 -3.90 23.00
C ALA A 197 -8.30 -3.78 22.03
N PHE A 198 -8.55 -3.96 20.73
CA PHE A 198 -7.53 -3.79 19.69
C PHE A 198 -7.04 -2.33 19.63
N LYS A 199 -7.93 -1.35 19.55
CA LYS A 199 -7.57 0.09 19.54
C LYS A 199 -6.77 0.50 20.78
N ALA A 200 -7.12 -0.05 21.96
CA ALA A 200 -6.44 0.27 23.21
C ALA A 200 -4.97 -0.17 23.26
N ARG A 201 -4.53 -1.00 22.30
CA ARG A 201 -3.14 -1.45 22.16
C ARG A 201 -2.20 -0.35 21.67
N PHE A 202 -2.72 0.66 20.97
CA PHE A 202 -1.93 1.65 20.24
C PHE A 202 -1.96 3.01 20.94
N SER A 203 -0.82 3.70 20.89
CA SER A 203 -0.65 4.99 21.56
C SER A 203 -1.38 6.13 20.84
N HIS A 204 -1.47 6.09 19.50
CA HIS A 204 -2.08 7.17 18.73
C HIS A 204 -2.81 6.64 17.47
N VAL A 205 -4.04 6.19 17.68
CA VAL A 205 -4.96 5.81 16.60
C VAL A 205 -5.52 7.06 15.95
N LEU A 206 -5.29 7.25 14.66
CA LEU A 206 -5.84 8.35 13.86
C LEU A 206 -7.24 8.01 13.34
N ALA A 207 -7.41 6.78 12.87
CA ALA A 207 -8.69 6.23 12.46
C ALA A 207 -8.65 4.70 12.45
N LEU A 208 -9.81 4.08 12.63
CA LEU A 208 -10.04 2.67 12.31
C LEU A 208 -11.31 2.59 11.45
N ARG A 209 -11.16 2.07 10.24
CA ARG A 209 -12.28 1.81 9.33
C ARG A 209 -12.63 0.34 9.44
N GLU A 210 -13.71 0.06 10.13
CA GLU A 210 -14.22 -1.30 10.35
C GLU A 210 -14.93 -1.79 9.10
N PHE A 211 -14.71 -3.06 8.75
CA PHE A 211 -15.39 -3.73 7.65
C PHE A 211 -16.29 -4.84 8.16
N ASP A 212 -17.27 -5.20 7.35
CA ASP A 212 -18.01 -6.43 7.55
C ASP A 212 -17.11 -7.62 7.17
N TYR A 213 -16.34 -8.11 8.14
CA TYR A 213 -15.38 -9.19 7.94
C TYR A 213 -16.04 -10.57 7.72
N HIS A 214 -17.37 -10.66 7.82
CA HIS A 214 -18.10 -11.83 7.36
C HIS A 214 -18.32 -11.82 5.83
N ALA A 215 -18.29 -10.63 5.23
CA ALA A 215 -18.36 -10.44 3.78
C ALA A 215 -16.99 -10.23 3.13
N PHE A 216 -16.01 -9.72 3.87
CA PHE A 216 -14.67 -9.38 3.38
C PHE A 216 -13.60 -10.08 4.21
N ALA A 217 -12.45 -10.38 3.59
CA ALA A 217 -11.33 -11.04 4.27
C ALA A 217 -10.50 -10.11 5.17
N ASN A 218 -11.06 -8.97 5.59
CA ASN A 218 -10.38 -7.96 6.40
C ASN A 218 -11.29 -7.46 7.52
N PHE A 219 -10.73 -7.28 8.73
CA PHE A 219 -11.41 -6.58 9.82
C PHE A 219 -11.53 -5.08 9.56
N GLY A 220 -10.62 -4.52 8.78
CA GLY A 220 -10.64 -3.11 8.44
C GLY A 220 -9.27 -2.54 8.13
N PHE A 221 -9.19 -1.20 8.10
CA PHE A 221 -7.95 -0.45 7.94
C PHE A 221 -7.69 0.40 9.17
N LEU A 222 -6.51 0.23 9.75
CA LEU A 222 -6.03 1.02 10.87
C LEU A 222 -5.07 2.10 10.38
N PHE A 223 -5.30 3.34 10.81
CA PHE A 223 -4.39 4.47 10.59
C PHE A 223 -3.78 4.89 11.92
N LEU A 224 -2.46 4.91 11.99
CA LEU A 224 -1.70 5.26 13.19
C LEU A 224 -0.74 6.42 12.92
N LYS A 225 -0.45 7.17 13.97
CA LYS A 225 0.75 7.98 14.06
C LYS A 225 1.70 7.31 15.05
N THR A 226 2.92 7.01 14.61
CA THR A 226 4.00 6.43 15.43
C THR A 226 5.25 7.31 15.34
N ASP A 227 6.25 6.99 16.12
CA ASP A 227 7.60 7.54 15.96
C ASP A 227 8.38 6.66 14.97
N GLU A 228 9.15 7.27 14.08
CA GLU A 228 9.97 6.52 13.12
C GLU A 228 11.00 5.64 13.84
N GLN A 229 11.53 6.10 14.97
CA GLN A 229 12.54 5.41 15.77
C GLN A 229 11.95 4.29 16.65
N ASP A 230 10.63 4.30 16.92
CA ASP A 230 9.94 3.24 17.65
C ASP A 230 9.09 2.39 16.71
N SER A 231 9.55 1.19 16.41
CA SER A 231 8.82 0.24 15.55
C SER A 231 7.87 -0.69 16.29
N SER A 232 7.76 -0.60 17.62
CA SER A 232 7.08 -1.61 18.45
C SER A 232 5.63 -1.89 18.04
N GLU A 233 4.84 -0.84 17.76
CA GLU A 233 3.45 -0.97 17.32
C GLU A 233 3.35 -1.50 15.89
N ARG A 234 4.23 -1.04 14.99
CA ARG A 234 4.31 -1.52 13.60
C ARG A 234 4.74 -2.98 13.54
N ASP A 235 5.74 -3.35 14.33
CA ASP A 235 6.22 -4.73 14.46
C ASP A 235 5.14 -5.68 14.98
N PHE A 236 4.32 -5.21 15.92
CA PHE A 236 3.16 -5.96 16.39
C PHE A 236 2.18 -6.21 15.23
N LEU A 237 1.78 -5.17 14.50
CA LEU A 237 0.85 -5.30 13.36
C LEU A 237 1.40 -6.22 12.27
N MET A 238 2.71 -6.20 12.03
CA MET A 238 3.34 -7.08 11.04
C MET A 238 3.37 -8.55 11.45
N LYS A 239 3.44 -8.85 12.75
CA LYS A 239 3.67 -10.21 13.28
C LYS A 239 2.41 -10.88 13.82
N SER A 240 1.43 -10.08 14.32
CA SER A 240 0.19 -10.62 14.89
C SER A 240 -0.75 -11.11 13.78
N ASP A 241 -1.41 -12.23 14.04
CA ASP A 241 -2.56 -12.70 13.25
C ASP A 241 -3.91 -12.22 13.83
N LEU A 242 -3.86 -11.38 14.86
CA LEU A 242 -4.98 -10.73 15.53
C LEU A 242 -5.97 -11.66 16.27
N ARG A 243 -5.65 -12.96 16.41
CA ARG A 243 -6.53 -13.94 17.07
C ARG A 243 -6.80 -13.61 18.53
N GLU A 244 -5.89 -12.93 19.21
CA GLU A 244 -6.02 -12.51 20.59
C GLU A 244 -7.18 -11.53 20.84
N TYR A 245 -7.72 -10.92 19.77
CA TYR A 245 -8.88 -10.02 19.83
C TYR A 245 -10.17 -10.68 19.38
N LEU A 246 -10.17 -12.00 19.06
CA LEU A 246 -11.38 -12.75 18.76
C LEU A 246 -12.08 -13.23 20.03
N ARG A 247 -13.40 -13.16 20.05
CA ARG A 247 -14.27 -13.63 21.14
C ARG A 247 -15.35 -14.55 20.58
#